data_8af8bcbbc71a98184dff7fc7d247b21a
#
_entry.id   8af8bcbbc71a98184dff7fc7d247b21a
#
_cell.length_a   1.000
_cell.length_b   1.000
_cell.length_c   1.000
_cell.angle_alpha   90.00
_cell.angle_beta   90.00
_cell.angle_gamma   90.00
#
_symmetry.space_group_name_H-M   'P 1'
#
loop_
_entity.id
_entity.type
_entity.pdbx_description
1 polymer ?
#
loop_
_entity_poly.entity_id
_entity_poly.type
_entity_poly.pdbx_seq_one_letter_code
_entity_poly.pdbx_strand_id
1 'polypeptide(L)'
;MLLAELEVWHTRPAVPTRRVALGHMVLPVDPAPGFGGLLLGSIVAAHLPDIDDDLVPDIHRLIGQIERGERIVQPRLRHRFQVDRHGLAVSRHRLVGRDDDIHFDFHTIGTGLAQVLGAVYAAERLAPEYRRQIGPLLQKAAHWRGPIGPALIAHLAGSQTLTLEALADPRGWAMSILGFEAGGKAPSKREITAQFRVRMRDVHPDHGGASIDAAKAMSDLAEARRVLSTKPD
;
A
#
# COMPACT_ATOMS: atom_id res chain seq x y z
N MET A 1 6.31 6.27 14.80
CA MET A 1 5.99 7.41 13.89
C MET A 1 4.73 7.06 13.10
N LEU A 2 3.78 8.00 12.92
CA LEU A 2 2.61 7.78 12.05
C LEU A 2 3.06 7.87 10.59
N LEU A 3 2.74 6.85 9.78
CA LEU A 3 3.07 6.77 8.36
C LEU A 3 1.85 7.04 7.47
N ALA A 4 0.69 6.50 7.85
CA ALA A 4 -0.59 6.77 7.19
C ALA A 4 -1.74 6.57 8.18
N GLU A 5 -2.86 7.27 7.95
CA GLU A 5 -4.09 7.14 8.76
C GLU A 5 -5.33 7.30 7.88
N LEU A 6 -6.36 6.53 8.20
CA LEU A 6 -7.69 6.65 7.64
C LEU A 6 -8.75 6.48 8.74
N GLU A 7 -9.64 7.45 8.88
CA GLU A 7 -10.88 7.31 9.65
C GLU A 7 -12.06 6.98 8.75
N VAL A 8 -12.73 5.88 9.06
CA VAL A 8 -13.96 5.44 8.41
C VAL A 8 -15.13 5.63 9.38
N TRP A 9 -16.05 6.50 9.03
CA TRP A 9 -17.27 6.75 9.79
C TRP A 9 -18.41 5.96 9.17
N HIS A 10 -19.16 5.23 9.98
CA HIS A 10 -20.19 4.31 9.50
C HIS A 10 -21.36 4.21 10.46
N THR A 11 -22.50 3.79 9.92
CA THR A 11 -23.71 3.54 10.70
C THR A 11 -23.47 2.39 11.68
N ARG A 12 -23.98 2.50 12.91
CA ARG A 12 -23.99 1.40 13.86
C ARG A 12 -24.83 0.24 13.34
N PRO A 13 -24.49 -1.03 13.67
CA PRO A 13 -25.16 -2.21 13.09
C PRO A 13 -26.67 -2.25 13.21
N ALA A 14 -27.23 -1.65 14.26
CA ALA A 14 -28.68 -1.65 14.55
C ALA A 14 -29.54 -0.73 13.67
N VAL A 15 -28.93 0.08 12.79
CA VAL A 15 -29.65 1.09 11.99
C VAL A 15 -29.93 0.53 10.58
N PRO A 16 -31.19 0.61 10.07
CA PRO A 16 -31.56 0.04 8.77
C PRO A 16 -30.92 0.77 7.58
N THR A 17 -30.65 2.08 7.71
CA THR A 17 -30.01 2.86 6.66
C THR A 17 -28.49 2.86 6.87
N ARG A 18 -27.78 2.22 5.99
CA ARG A 18 -26.32 2.10 6.08
C ARG A 18 -25.65 3.28 5.40
N ARG A 19 -24.82 4.00 6.15
CA ARG A 19 -24.09 5.18 5.69
C ARG A 19 -22.61 5.00 5.94
N VAL A 20 -21.78 5.50 5.04
CA VAL A 20 -20.32 5.54 5.18
C VAL A 20 -19.86 6.96 4.88
N ALA A 21 -18.94 7.48 5.68
CA ALA A 21 -18.29 8.76 5.47
C ALA A 21 -16.80 8.65 5.79
N LEU A 22 -16.00 9.56 5.27
CA LEU A 22 -14.57 9.63 5.57
C LEU A 22 -14.32 10.72 6.62
N GLY A 23 -13.38 10.45 7.51
CA GLY A 23 -12.89 11.36 8.51
C GLY A 23 -11.53 11.92 8.16
N HIS A 24 -10.64 11.92 9.15
CA HIS A 24 -9.25 12.32 8.97
C HIS A 24 -8.53 11.33 8.06
N MET A 25 -7.69 11.85 7.15
CA MET A 25 -6.90 11.03 6.23
C MET A 25 -5.49 11.61 6.10
N VAL A 26 -4.50 10.77 6.31
CA VAL A 26 -3.09 11.01 5.97
C VAL A 26 -2.66 9.86 5.07
N LEU A 27 -2.67 10.08 3.78
CA LEU A 27 -2.46 9.05 2.75
C LEU A 27 -1.34 9.48 1.78
N PRO A 28 -0.07 9.44 2.20
CA PRO A 28 1.04 9.70 1.29
C PRO A 28 1.13 8.57 0.25
N VAL A 29 1.03 8.92 -1.03
CA VAL A 29 1.00 7.99 -2.17
C VAL A 29 2.06 8.30 -3.22
N ASP A 30 2.96 9.22 -2.92
CA ASP A 30 4.07 9.58 -3.81
C ASP A 30 5.41 9.29 -3.12
N PRO A 31 6.27 8.43 -3.73
CA PRO A 31 6.02 7.60 -4.91
C PRO A 31 5.01 6.47 -4.61
N ALA A 32 4.18 6.15 -5.61
CA ALA A 32 3.19 5.08 -5.44
C ALA A 32 3.86 3.70 -5.23
N PRO A 33 3.27 2.82 -4.40
CA PRO A 33 1.98 2.98 -3.72
C PRO A 33 2.04 3.88 -2.46
N GLY A 34 3.22 4.26 -1.98
CA GLY A 34 3.41 4.97 -0.72
C GLY A 34 2.77 4.28 0.49
N PHE A 35 2.93 4.87 1.65
CA PHE A 35 2.32 4.32 2.87
C PHE A 35 0.78 4.40 2.84
N GLY A 36 0.23 5.40 2.15
CA GLY A 36 -1.21 5.56 1.97
C GLY A 36 -1.81 4.40 1.16
N GLY A 37 -1.22 4.04 0.04
CA GLY A 37 -1.66 2.92 -0.77
C GLY A 37 -1.54 1.58 -0.04
N LEU A 38 -0.43 1.38 0.70
CA LEU A 38 -0.25 0.19 1.54
C LEU A 38 -1.31 0.09 2.63
N LEU A 39 -1.66 1.20 3.30
CA LEU A 39 -2.73 1.21 4.29
C LEU A 39 -4.08 0.85 3.66
N LEU A 40 -4.45 1.49 2.54
CA LEU A 40 -5.72 1.23 1.86
C LEU A 40 -5.84 -0.23 1.41
N GLY A 41 -4.79 -0.78 0.79
CA GLY A 41 -4.73 -2.19 0.40
C GLY A 41 -4.84 -3.13 1.60
N SER A 42 -4.17 -2.80 2.69
CA SER A 42 -4.20 -3.63 3.90
C SER A 42 -5.58 -3.64 4.59
N ILE A 43 -6.32 -2.52 4.56
CA ILE A 43 -7.72 -2.49 5.03
C ILE A 43 -8.59 -3.40 4.16
N VAL A 44 -8.44 -3.34 2.84
CA VAL A 44 -9.17 -4.24 1.93
C VAL A 44 -8.83 -5.70 2.21
N ALA A 45 -7.55 -6.05 2.30
CA ALA A 45 -7.11 -7.41 2.57
C ALA A 45 -7.61 -7.96 3.92
N ALA A 46 -7.64 -7.10 4.96
CA ALA A 46 -8.05 -7.47 6.31
C ALA A 46 -9.55 -7.70 6.43
N HIS A 47 -10.37 -6.96 5.69
CA HIS A 47 -11.81 -6.92 5.93
C HIS A 47 -12.67 -7.51 4.81
N LEU A 48 -12.08 -7.76 3.62
CA LEU A 48 -12.83 -8.37 2.52
C LEU A 48 -13.27 -9.82 2.83
N PRO A 49 -12.47 -10.65 3.55
CA PRO A 49 -12.90 -11.99 3.92
C PRO A 49 -14.15 -12.06 4.80
N ASP A 50 -14.50 -10.97 5.48
CA ASP A 50 -15.68 -10.87 6.36
C ASP A 50 -16.94 -10.39 5.60
N ILE A 51 -16.88 -10.25 4.28
CA ILE A 51 -17.97 -9.75 3.44
C ILE A 51 -18.65 -10.94 2.77
N ASP A 52 -19.99 -10.87 2.66
CA ASP A 52 -20.77 -11.88 1.94
C ASP A 52 -20.25 -12.06 0.51
N ASP A 53 -20.03 -13.29 0.11
CA ASP A 53 -19.47 -13.65 -1.21
C ASP A 53 -20.26 -13.02 -2.37
N ASP A 54 -21.59 -12.87 -2.23
CA ASP A 54 -22.46 -12.23 -3.22
C ASP A 54 -22.11 -10.75 -3.48
N LEU A 55 -21.47 -10.08 -2.52
CA LEU A 55 -21.08 -8.66 -2.62
C LEU A 55 -19.65 -8.45 -3.15
N VAL A 56 -18.82 -9.47 -3.08
CA VAL A 56 -17.40 -9.39 -3.50
C VAL A 56 -17.26 -8.95 -4.97
N PRO A 57 -18.05 -9.47 -5.94
CA PRO A 57 -18.00 -9.01 -7.32
C PRO A 57 -18.34 -7.51 -7.47
N ASP A 58 -19.25 -6.99 -6.65
CA ASP A 58 -19.61 -5.56 -6.67
C ASP A 58 -18.49 -4.69 -6.11
N ILE A 59 -17.73 -5.17 -5.11
CA ILE A 59 -16.52 -4.50 -4.62
C ILE A 59 -15.45 -4.42 -5.71
N HIS A 60 -15.16 -5.52 -6.39
CA HIS A 60 -14.21 -5.54 -7.51
C HIS A 60 -14.61 -4.57 -8.62
N ARG A 61 -15.90 -4.52 -8.96
CA ARG A 61 -16.44 -3.57 -9.95
C ARG A 61 -16.25 -2.13 -9.49
N LEU A 62 -16.53 -1.84 -8.22
CA LEU A 62 -16.37 -0.52 -7.62
C LEU A 62 -14.92 -0.05 -7.68
N ILE A 63 -13.95 -0.90 -7.30
CA ILE A 63 -12.52 -0.60 -7.41
C ILE A 63 -12.16 -0.25 -8.86
N GLY A 64 -12.59 -1.06 -9.83
CA GLY A 64 -12.34 -0.80 -11.26
C GLY A 64 -12.98 0.50 -11.77
N GLN A 65 -14.16 0.89 -11.27
CA GLN A 65 -14.78 2.19 -11.61
C GLN A 65 -13.93 3.36 -11.12
N ILE A 66 -13.42 3.27 -9.89
CA ILE A 66 -12.56 4.32 -9.31
C ILE A 66 -11.25 4.45 -10.08
N GLU A 67 -10.63 3.33 -10.43
CA GLU A 67 -9.41 3.29 -11.24
C GLU A 67 -9.59 4.03 -12.58
N ARG A 68 -10.74 3.82 -13.23
CA ARG A 68 -11.07 4.47 -14.52
C ARG A 68 -11.63 5.89 -14.37
N GLY A 69 -11.82 6.38 -13.15
CA GLY A 69 -12.42 7.69 -12.88
C GLY A 69 -13.92 7.77 -13.22
N GLU A 70 -14.61 6.64 -13.27
CA GLU A 70 -16.03 6.58 -13.54
C GLU A 70 -16.87 7.05 -12.36
N ARG A 71 -18.08 7.53 -12.63
CA ARG A 71 -19.04 7.87 -11.58
C ARG A 71 -19.51 6.61 -10.85
N ILE A 72 -19.40 6.62 -9.53
CA ILE A 72 -19.77 5.49 -8.70
C ILE A 72 -21.28 5.50 -8.45
N VAL A 73 -21.92 4.38 -8.79
CA VAL A 73 -23.32 4.11 -8.46
C VAL A 73 -23.37 2.88 -7.56
N GLN A 74 -23.93 3.02 -6.34
CA GLN A 74 -23.92 1.98 -5.29
C GLN A 74 -25.27 1.30 -4.99
N PRO A 75 -26.16 1.00 -5.93
CA PRO A 75 -27.50 0.52 -5.57
C PRO A 75 -27.46 -0.85 -4.87
N ARG A 76 -26.49 -1.72 -5.16
CA ARG A 76 -26.43 -3.09 -4.63
C ARG A 76 -25.78 -3.20 -3.25
N LEU A 77 -24.76 -2.38 -2.97
CA LEU A 77 -24.03 -2.43 -1.70
C LEU A 77 -24.82 -1.84 -0.53
N ARG A 78 -25.98 -1.24 -0.79
CA ARG A 78 -26.91 -0.67 0.21
C ARG A 78 -26.25 0.29 1.20
N HIS A 79 -25.12 0.86 0.85
CA HIS A 79 -24.41 1.85 1.65
C HIS A 79 -24.43 3.18 0.91
N ARG A 80 -24.87 4.23 1.59
CA ARG A 80 -24.84 5.59 1.06
C ARG A 80 -23.56 6.27 1.52
N PHE A 81 -22.73 6.68 0.58
CA PHE A 81 -21.63 7.58 0.88
C PHE A 81 -22.14 8.98 1.15
N GLN A 82 -21.64 9.64 2.20
CA GLN A 82 -22.04 10.99 2.58
C GLN A 82 -20.87 11.76 3.22
N VAL A 83 -21.02 13.07 3.32
CA VAL A 83 -20.02 13.96 3.95
C VAL A 83 -20.31 14.12 5.45
N ASP A 84 -21.59 14.21 5.84
CA ASP A 84 -21.99 14.34 7.23
C ASP A 84 -21.69 13.07 8.04
N ARG A 85 -21.12 13.27 9.23
CA ARG A 85 -20.69 12.21 10.16
C ARG A 85 -21.56 12.12 11.41
N HIS A 86 -22.59 12.98 11.53
CA HIS A 86 -23.43 13.02 12.72
C HIS A 86 -24.13 11.67 12.98
N GLY A 87 -24.02 11.16 14.21
CA GLY A 87 -24.62 9.88 14.62
C GLY A 87 -23.93 8.64 14.07
N LEU A 88 -22.78 8.78 13.42
CA LEU A 88 -21.96 7.64 12.96
C LEU A 88 -20.95 7.22 14.04
N ALA A 89 -20.55 5.94 14.00
CA ALA A 89 -19.40 5.42 14.71
C ALA A 89 -18.14 5.58 13.86
N VAL A 90 -16.97 5.61 14.49
CA VAL A 90 -15.68 5.77 13.80
C VAL A 90 -14.79 4.56 14.00
N SER A 91 -14.26 4.05 12.91
CA SER A 91 -13.10 3.15 12.88
C SER A 91 -11.87 3.95 12.48
N ARG A 92 -10.73 3.61 13.07
CA ARG A 92 -9.46 4.28 12.75
C ARG A 92 -8.41 3.24 12.39
N HIS A 93 -7.84 3.40 11.21
CA HIS A 93 -6.82 2.52 10.68
C HIS A 93 -5.52 3.30 10.49
N ARG A 94 -4.42 2.75 10.99
CA ARG A 94 -3.11 3.37 10.94
C ARG A 94 -2.04 2.42 10.43
N LEU A 95 -1.09 3.00 9.75
CA LEU A 95 0.20 2.39 9.48
C LEU A 95 1.24 3.17 10.30
N VAL A 96 1.96 2.48 11.16
CA VAL A 96 2.93 3.09 12.07
C VAL A 96 4.30 2.45 11.92
N GLY A 97 5.33 3.30 11.86
CA GLY A 97 6.73 2.87 11.91
C GLY A 97 7.21 2.85 13.34
N ARG A 98 7.81 1.73 13.77
CA ARG A 98 8.50 1.54 15.04
C ARG A 98 9.86 0.94 14.76
N ASP A 99 10.90 1.68 15.13
CA ASP A 99 12.27 1.35 14.74
C ASP A 99 12.36 1.19 13.20
N ASP A 100 12.79 0.06 12.67
CA ASP A 100 12.83 -0.22 11.22
C ASP A 100 11.61 -1.01 10.72
N ASP A 101 10.63 -1.32 11.60
CA ASP A 101 9.48 -2.13 11.28
C ASP A 101 8.22 -1.31 11.03
N ILE A 102 7.31 -1.87 10.21
CA ILE A 102 6.01 -1.30 9.89
C ILE A 102 4.92 -2.14 10.54
N HIS A 103 4.06 -1.48 11.31
CA HIS A 103 2.96 -2.11 12.03
C HIS A 103 1.61 -1.55 11.62
N PHE A 104 0.62 -2.44 11.54
CA PHE A 104 -0.78 -2.06 11.38
C PHE A 104 -1.44 -1.90 12.74
N ASP A 105 -2.13 -0.78 12.92
CA ASP A 105 -2.95 -0.48 14.10
C ASP A 105 -4.39 -0.26 13.61
N PHE A 106 -5.20 -1.32 13.63
CA PHE A 106 -6.58 -1.30 13.15
C PHE A 106 -7.54 -1.28 14.33
N HIS A 107 -8.09 -0.12 14.62
CA HIS A 107 -9.20 0.04 15.55
C HIS A 107 -10.52 -0.02 14.77
N THR A 108 -10.99 -1.25 14.55
CA THR A 108 -12.18 -1.54 13.75
C THR A 108 -13.42 -1.61 14.62
N ILE A 109 -14.46 -0.85 14.24
CA ILE A 109 -15.81 -0.93 14.77
C ILE A 109 -16.77 -1.19 13.58
N GLY A 110 -17.75 -2.07 13.77
CA GLY A 110 -18.75 -2.38 12.75
C GLY A 110 -18.33 -3.44 11.74
N THR A 111 -18.91 -3.40 10.53
CA THR A 111 -18.79 -4.46 9.52
C THR A 111 -17.59 -4.29 8.62
N GLY A 112 -17.03 -5.39 8.11
CA GLY A 112 -15.95 -5.40 7.13
C GLY A 112 -16.31 -4.62 5.88
N LEU A 113 -17.56 -4.69 5.40
CA LEU A 113 -18.02 -3.95 4.23
C LEU A 113 -17.87 -2.43 4.40
N ALA A 114 -18.16 -1.88 5.59
CA ALA A 114 -17.98 -0.45 5.85
C ALA A 114 -16.49 -0.03 5.75
N GLN A 115 -15.58 -0.87 6.24
CA GLN A 115 -14.14 -0.62 6.19
C GLN A 115 -13.61 -0.66 4.75
N VAL A 116 -13.98 -1.70 3.99
CA VAL A 116 -13.59 -1.83 2.58
C VAL A 116 -14.12 -0.66 1.76
N LEU A 117 -15.40 -0.29 1.92
CA LEU A 117 -15.97 0.87 1.25
C LEU A 117 -15.25 2.16 1.65
N GLY A 118 -14.90 2.33 2.92
CA GLY A 118 -14.12 3.47 3.39
C GLY A 118 -12.77 3.57 2.67
N ALA A 119 -12.03 2.47 2.57
CA ALA A 119 -10.74 2.43 1.87
C ALA A 119 -10.89 2.74 0.37
N VAL A 120 -11.90 2.17 -0.29
CA VAL A 120 -12.16 2.38 -1.72
C VAL A 120 -12.56 3.83 -2.00
N TYR A 121 -13.40 4.45 -1.17
CA TYR A 121 -13.74 5.86 -1.30
C TYR A 121 -12.59 6.80 -0.95
N ALA A 122 -11.72 6.41 -0.01
CA ALA A 122 -10.51 7.18 0.25
C ALA A 122 -9.60 7.18 -0.98
N ALA A 123 -9.47 6.04 -1.69
CA ALA A 123 -8.77 5.98 -2.97
C ALA A 123 -9.39 6.90 -4.04
N GLU A 124 -10.73 7.04 -4.09
CA GLU A 124 -11.39 7.99 -5.00
C GLU A 124 -11.00 9.45 -4.72
N ARG A 125 -10.62 9.80 -3.50
CA ARG A 125 -10.19 11.16 -3.14
C ARG A 125 -8.77 11.50 -3.58
N LEU A 126 -8.00 10.51 -3.99
CA LEU A 126 -6.66 10.73 -4.53
C LEU A 126 -6.73 11.41 -5.91
N ALA A 127 -5.64 12.04 -6.33
CA ALA A 127 -5.54 12.60 -7.67
C ALA A 127 -5.63 11.47 -8.73
N PRO A 128 -6.13 11.76 -9.95
CA PRO A 128 -6.42 10.74 -10.97
C PRO A 128 -5.24 9.84 -11.32
N GLU A 129 -4.02 10.38 -11.34
CA GLU A 129 -2.78 9.64 -11.58
C GLU A 129 -2.53 8.57 -10.52
N TYR A 130 -2.76 8.89 -9.25
CA TYR A 130 -2.61 7.94 -8.15
C TYR A 130 -3.72 6.89 -8.12
N ARG A 131 -4.97 7.24 -8.51
CA ARG A 131 -6.07 6.26 -8.60
C ARG A 131 -5.73 5.12 -9.54
N ARG A 132 -5.10 5.42 -10.69
CA ARG A 132 -4.68 4.43 -11.67
C ARG A 132 -3.61 3.47 -11.16
N GLN A 133 -2.83 3.90 -10.17
CA GLN A 133 -1.80 3.07 -9.55
C GLN A 133 -2.33 2.32 -8.31
N ILE A 134 -3.22 2.96 -7.54
CA ILE A 134 -3.81 2.37 -6.34
C ILE A 134 -4.94 1.38 -6.68
N GLY A 135 -5.71 1.58 -7.75
CA GLY A 135 -6.76 0.66 -8.18
C GLY A 135 -6.27 -0.79 -8.33
N PRO A 136 -5.26 -1.07 -9.17
CA PRO A 136 -4.67 -2.41 -9.28
C PRO A 136 -4.14 -2.97 -7.95
N LEU A 137 -3.59 -2.12 -7.08
CA LEU A 137 -3.15 -2.52 -5.75
C LEU A 137 -4.32 -2.97 -4.87
N LEU A 138 -5.46 -2.26 -4.88
CA LEU A 138 -6.66 -2.67 -4.16
C LEU A 138 -7.23 -3.98 -4.71
N GLN A 139 -7.21 -4.17 -6.05
CA GLN A 139 -7.59 -5.45 -6.65
C GLN A 139 -6.68 -6.59 -6.17
N LYS A 140 -5.38 -6.36 -6.13
CA LYS A 140 -4.39 -7.32 -5.64
C LYS A 140 -4.61 -7.66 -4.16
N ALA A 141 -4.91 -6.64 -3.33
CA ALA A 141 -5.24 -6.79 -1.92
C ALA A 141 -6.51 -7.62 -1.71
N ALA A 142 -7.52 -7.45 -2.56
CA ALA A 142 -8.78 -8.19 -2.51
C ALA A 142 -8.61 -9.70 -2.73
N HIS A 143 -7.54 -10.13 -3.39
CA HIS A 143 -7.21 -11.55 -3.60
C HIS A 143 -6.29 -12.12 -2.49
N TRP A 144 -5.84 -11.29 -1.55
CA TRP A 144 -4.95 -11.75 -0.48
C TRP A 144 -5.68 -12.69 0.49
N ARG A 145 -4.99 -13.77 0.90
CA ARG A 145 -5.53 -14.78 1.85
C ARG A 145 -4.53 -15.11 2.96
N GLY A 146 -3.43 -14.37 3.04
CA GLY A 146 -2.43 -14.53 4.09
C GLY A 146 -2.66 -13.60 5.30
N PRO A 147 -1.76 -13.64 6.30
CA PRO A 147 -1.82 -12.76 7.45
C PRO A 147 -1.58 -11.29 7.06
N ILE A 148 -2.15 -10.38 7.84
CA ILE A 148 -1.90 -8.94 7.71
C ILE A 148 -0.58 -8.61 8.43
N GLY A 149 0.44 -8.26 7.64
CA GLY A 149 1.78 -8.04 8.17
C GLY A 149 2.81 -7.86 7.06
N PRO A 150 4.10 -8.10 7.36
CA PRO A 150 5.19 -7.88 6.39
C PRO A 150 5.00 -8.58 5.04
N ALA A 151 4.47 -9.81 5.05
CA ALA A 151 4.22 -10.55 3.81
C ALA A 151 3.18 -9.86 2.90
N LEU A 152 2.14 -9.24 3.49
CA LEU A 152 1.18 -8.44 2.72
C LEU A 152 1.84 -7.18 2.17
N ILE A 153 2.65 -6.49 2.96
CA ILE A 153 3.36 -5.28 2.52
C ILE A 153 4.26 -5.62 1.31
N ALA A 154 5.06 -6.70 1.41
CA ALA A 154 5.88 -7.19 0.30
C ALA A 154 5.05 -7.49 -0.95
N HIS A 155 3.92 -8.16 -0.75
CA HIS A 155 3.01 -8.48 -1.83
C HIS A 155 2.45 -7.22 -2.51
N LEU A 156 1.99 -6.24 -1.74
CA LEU A 156 1.39 -5.00 -2.26
C LEU A 156 2.43 -4.07 -2.88
N ALA A 157 3.56 -3.88 -2.22
CA ALA A 157 4.64 -3.03 -2.72
C ALA A 157 5.33 -3.62 -3.97
N GLY A 158 5.19 -4.93 -4.19
CA GLY A 158 5.91 -5.61 -5.26
C GLY A 158 7.42 -5.66 -5.04
N SER A 159 7.87 -5.49 -3.80
CA SER A 159 9.26 -5.47 -3.36
C SER A 159 9.47 -6.47 -2.22
N GLN A 160 10.62 -7.11 -2.19
CA GLN A 160 11.02 -7.97 -1.08
C GLN A 160 11.74 -7.22 0.03
N THR A 161 12.15 -5.99 -0.23
CA THR A 161 12.81 -5.13 0.75
C THR A 161 11.77 -4.30 1.49
N LEU A 162 11.66 -4.52 2.79
CA LEU A 162 10.62 -3.95 3.66
C LEU A 162 11.15 -2.91 4.63
N THR A 163 12.27 -2.26 4.33
CA THR A 163 12.77 -1.17 5.17
C THR A 163 11.91 0.08 4.99
N LEU A 164 11.75 0.84 6.08
CA LEU A 164 11.05 2.13 6.06
C LEU A 164 11.60 3.07 4.99
N GLU A 165 12.93 3.10 4.85
CA GLU A 165 13.63 3.92 3.86
C GLU A 165 13.28 3.50 2.42
N ALA A 166 13.31 2.19 2.11
CA ALA A 166 12.97 1.68 0.78
C ALA A 166 11.51 1.95 0.38
N LEU A 167 10.60 2.02 1.35
CA LEU A 167 9.19 2.29 1.11
C LEU A 167 8.86 3.79 1.08
N ALA A 168 9.62 4.62 1.82
CA ALA A 168 9.47 6.06 1.83
C ALA A 168 10.06 6.71 0.58
N ASP A 169 11.26 6.30 0.19
CA ASP A 169 11.95 6.76 -1.02
C ASP A 169 12.66 5.58 -1.70
N PRO A 170 11.93 4.77 -2.50
CA PRO A 170 12.50 3.61 -3.17
C PRO A 170 13.70 3.95 -4.06
N ARG A 171 13.67 5.14 -4.69
CA ARG A 171 14.73 5.56 -5.60
C ARG A 171 15.97 6.01 -4.85
N GLY A 172 15.84 6.84 -3.82
CA GLY A 172 16.95 7.26 -2.96
C GLY A 172 17.59 6.07 -2.25
N TRP A 173 16.80 5.17 -1.70
CA TRP A 173 17.28 3.91 -1.16
C TRP A 173 18.07 3.08 -2.19
N ALA A 174 17.54 2.89 -3.38
CA ALA A 174 18.21 2.12 -4.43
C ALA A 174 19.51 2.77 -4.90
N MET A 175 19.57 4.12 -4.93
CA MET A 175 20.79 4.87 -5.20
C MET A 175 21.85 4.59 -4.12
N SER A 176 21.47 4.66 -2.83
CA SER A 176 22.38 4.41 -1.71
C SER A 176 22.91 2.98 -1.71
N ILE A 177 22.04 1.98 -1.91
CA ILE A 177 22.42 0.56 -1.98
C ILE A 177 23.44 0.28 -3.10
N LEU A 178 23.26 0.88 -4.27
CA LEU A 178 24.21 0.74 -5.38
C LEU A 178 25.43 1.67 -5.28
N GLY A 179 25.48 2.57 -4.27
CA GLY A 179 26.60 3.45 -4.01
C GLY A 179 26.64 4.68 -4.93
N PHE A 180 25.50 5.14 -5.39
CA PHE A 180 25.35 6.43 -6.06
C PHE A 180 25.07 7.54 -5.04
N GLU A 181 25.46 8.78 -5.36
CA GLU A 181 25.18 9.94 -4.50
C GLU A 181 23.67 10.25 -4.47
N ALA A 182 23.12 10.42 -3.27
CA ALA A 182 21.74 10.83 -3.07
C ALA A 182 21.49 12.23 -3.69
N GLY A 183 20.46 12.36 -4.54
CA GLY A 183 20.16 13.61 -5.22
C GLY A 183 21.03 13.92 -6.45
N GLY A 184 21.96 13.04 -6.80
CA GLY A 184 22.78 13.14 -8.01
C GLY A 184 21.99 12.94 -9.31
N LYS A 185 22.66 13.12 -10.44
CA LYS A 185 22.07 12.83 -11.76
C LYS A 185 21.63 11.37 -11.83
N ALA A 186 20.46 11.14 -12.42
CA ALA A 186 19.95 9.78 -12.63
C ALA A 186 20.97 8.91 -13.40
N PRO A 187 21.42 7.77 -12.83
CA PRO A 187 22.43 6.93 -13.46
C PRO A 187 21.87 6.26 -14.72
N SER A 188 22.72 6.10 -15.71
CA SER A 188 22.39 5.36 -16.93
C SER A 188 22.27 3.85 -16.65
N LYS A 189 21.58 3.13 -17.52
CA LYS A 189 21.46 1.64 -17.41
C LYS A 189 22.84 0.94 -17.38
N ARG A 190 23.84 1.52 -18.05
CA ARG A 190 25.21 0.99 -18.09
C ARG A 190 25.89 1.17 -16.73
N GLU A 191 25.75 2.34 -16.10
CA GLU A 191 26.28 2.63 -14.77
C GLU A 191 25.62 1.78 -13.70
N ILE A 192 24.27 1.66 -13.72
CA ILE A 192 23.52 0.78 -12.81
C ILE A 192 24.04 -0.66 -12.91
N THR A 193 24.22 -1.18 -14.14
CA THR A 193 24.70 -2.55 -14.34
C THR A 193 26.14 -2.72 -13.87
N ALA A 194 27.00 -1.73 -14.08
CA ALA A 194 28.39 -1.76 -13.64
C ALA A 194 28.50 -1.79 -12.11
N GLN A 195 27.81 -0.85 -11.43
CA GLN A 195 27.80 -0.77 -9.97
C GLN A 195 27.19 -2.03 -9.33
N PHE A 196 26.09 -2.53 -9.89
CA PHE A 196 25.50 -3.79 -9.43
C PHE A 196 26.49 -4.94 -9.45
N ARG A 197 27.28 -5.09 -10.53
CA ARG A 197 28.28 -6.18 -10.64
C ARG A 197 29.42 -6.00 -9.61
N VAL A 198 29.85 -4.79 -9.37
CA VAL A 198 30.87 -4.49 -8.36
C VAL A 198 30.36 -4.88 -6.98
N ARG A 199 29.22 -4.29 -6.56
CA ARG A 199 28.62 -4.54 -5.24
C ARG A 199 28.24 -6.01 -5.02
N MET A 200 27.71 -6.68 -6.05
CA MET A 200 27.37 -8.11 -5.97
C MET A 200 28.61 -8.98 -5.71
N ARG A 201 29.76 -8.64 -6.28
CA ARG A 201 31.03 -9.34 -6.02
C ARG A 201 31.50 -9.13 -4.59
N ASP A 202 31.33 -7.90 -4.06
CA ASP A 202 31.76 -7.56 -2.70
C ASP A 202 30.97 -8.31 -1.61
N VAL A 203 29.70 -8.64 -1.86
CA VAL A 203 28.82 -9.34 -0.90
C VAL A 203 28.71 -10.85 -1.14
N HIS A 204 29.39 -11.40 -2.16
CA HIS A 204 29.31 -12.83 -2.46
C HIS A 204 29.98 -13.69 -1.37
N PRO A 205 29.36 -14.79 -0.92
CA PRO A 205 29.89 -15.64 0.15
C PRO A 205 31.31 -16.15 -0.08
N ASP A 206 31.71 -16.38 -1.33
CA ASP A 206 33.07 -16.85 -1.71
C ASP A 206 34.17 -15.82 -1.37
N HIS A 207 33.79 -14.60 -1.00
CA HIS A 207 34.71 -13.52 -0.61
C HIS A 207 34.68 -13.19 0.88
N GLY A 208 34.07 -14.04 1.74
CA GLY A 208 34.17 -13.97 3.21
C GLY A 208 33.01 -13.31 3.94
N GLY A 209 31.88 -13.08 3.30
CA GLY A 209 30.65 -12.56 3.96
C GLY A 209 29.94 -13.64 4.79
N ALA A 210 29.43 -13.28 5.98
CA ALA A 210 28.60 -14.17 6.80
C ALA A 210 27.29 -14.49 6.08
N SER A 211 26.84 -15.75 6.08
CA SER A 211 25.84 -16.29 5.13
C SER A 211 24.44 -15.64 5.17
N ILE A 212 23.97 -15.12 6.30
CA ILE A 212 22.62 -14.51 6.42
C ILE A 212 22.61 -13.07 5.93
N ASP A 213 23.63 -12.29 6.30
CA ASP A 213 23.75 -10.89 5.87
C ASP A 213 24.07 -10.79 4.36
N ALA A 214 24.82 -11.75 3.82
CA ALA A 214 25.12 -11.82 2.40
C ALA A 214 23.87 -12.07 1.55
N ALA A 215 22.97 -12.97 1.96
CA ALA A 215 21.74 -13.24 1.24
C ALA A 215 20.80 -12.03 1.22
N LYS A 216 20.67 -11.31 2.35
CA LYS A 216 19.92 -10.06 2.43
C LYS A 216 20.54 -8.99 1.53
N ALA A 217 21.84 -8.76 1.63
CA ALA A 217 22.53 -7.76 0.82
C ALA A 217 22.42 -8.04 -0.70
N MET A 218 22.51 -9.31 -1.11
CA MET A 218 22.29 -9.71 -2.51
C MET A 218 20.85 -9.45 -2.97
N SER A 219 19.85 -9.71 -2.11
CA SER A 219 18.44 -9.40 -2.38
C SER A 219 18.21 -7.89 -2.53
N ASP A 220 18.76 -7.10 -1.62
CA ASP A 220 18.66 -5.63 -1.64
C ASP A 220 19.32 -5.05 -2.91
N LEU A 221 20.48 -5.55 -3.30
CA LEU A 221 21.15 -5.14 -4.54
C LEU A 221 20.34 -5.47 -5.79
N ALA A 222 19.71 -6.66 -5.84
CA ALA A 222 18.86 -7.07 -6.95
C ALA A 222 17.63 -6.18 -7.08
N GLU A 223 17.01 -5.85 -5.94
CA GLU A 223 15.87 -4.94 -5.88
C GLU A 223 16.25 -3.50 -6.23
N ALA A 224 17.34 -2.98 -5.72
CA ALA A 224 17.84 -1.65 -6.05
C ALA A 224 18.09 -1.50 -7.56
N ARG A 225 18.69 -2.52 -8.19
CA ARG A 225 18.83 -2.56 -9.65
C ARG A 225 17.48 -2.53 -10.37
N ARG A 226 16.49 -3.28 -9.89
CA ARG A 226 15.13 -3.31 -10.46
C ARG A 226 14.50 -1.92 -10.41
N VAL A 227 14.52 -1.27 -9.24
CA VAL A 227 13.94 0.05 -9.01
C VAL A 227 14.55 1.10 -9.94
N LEU A 228 15.89 1.15 -10.06
CA LEU A 228 16.57 2.15 -10.91
C LEU A 228 16.46 1.84 -12.41
N SER A 229 16.19 0.58 -12.78
CA SER A 229 16.03 0.19 -14.20
C SER A 229 14.62 0.43 -14.73
N THR A 230 13.62 0.58 -13.85
CA THR A 230 12.26 0.93 -14.22
C THR A 230 12.20 2.41 -14.60
N LYS A 231 11.68 2.74 -15.81
CA LYS A 231 11.47 4.13 -16.19
C LYS A 231 10.47 4.77 -15.23
N PRO A 232 10.72 5.97 -14.72
CA PRO A 232 9.64 6.76 -14.15
C PRO A 232 8.62 7.05 -15.26
N ASP A 233 7.34 6.71 -14.99
CA ASP A 233 6.21 7.11 -15.84
C ASP A 233 6.04 8.63 -15.82
#